data_2fa077644f022a37a3b3d4f5c6d17c79
#
_entry.id   2fa077644f022a37a3b3d4f5c6d17c79
#
_cell.length_a   1.000
_cell.length_b   1.000
_cell.length_c   1.000
_cell.angle_alpha   90.00
_cell.angle_beta   90.00
_cell.angle_gamma   90.00
#
_symmetry.space_group_name_H-M   'P 1'
#
loop_
_entity.id
_entity.type
_entity.pdbx_description
1 polymer ?
#
loop_
_entity_poly.entity_id
_entity_poly.type
_entity_poly.pdbx_seq_one_letter_code
_entity_poly.pdbx_strand_id
1 'polypeptide(L)'
;MKKHALLLLLFLNSALLVSQNVAFPEMEKWLKENHIPTLGLGIINNGELSQIQVYGHLTPEQKAPYNTLFNVASLTKPITAVVALKLASQGKWNLDEPLTKYWIDPDIQNDARTKLLTTRHILSHQSGFPNWRTETLAFMFTPGTQYQYSGEGFEYLRKALVNKFNKSLHELASELIFEPLKMEDTHYVWDHNTDESRVALNFDADGKSYDTYKPKTENGADDVLTTIKDYGTFLCSVINGDGFSEAIFNDMQSNQVASTNGKHFALGFEKYNFKDGNYALSHGGSDKGVQTIVFIFPKTKQGLLIFTNVDDGYKAFEKILIDYLGDYGKEIVAIETGQKSTYRPEKSMNIESDSIVYAPIDQALYDTIMVKDKEFFDAYNSCDLEKQASIYAANIEFFHDKGGLITSKQDIIDGTEKNICGKVTRVLLEKTVEVYPINNYGAVEIGFHKFYNREEPDAESVPSKFIIMWHHDHGTWKMSKVVSLH
;
A
#
# COMPACT_ATOMS: atom_id res chain seq x y z
N MET A 1 48.55 -24.96 -10.47
CA MET A 1 48.21 -23.62 -9.96
C MET A 1 46.90 -23.22 -10.55
N LYS A 2 45.78 -23.45 -9.83
CA LYS A 2 44.43 -23.07 -10.23
C LYS A 2 44.07 -21.81 -9.52
N LYS A 3 43.84 -20.70 -10.26
CA LYS A 3 43.37 -19.43 -9.75
C LYS A 3 41.85 -19.54 -9.57
N HIS A 4 41.38 -19.43 -8.33
CA HIS A 4 39.95 -19.29 -8.01
C HIS A 4 39.60 -17.81 -8.15
N ALA A 5 38.73 -17.49 -9.11
CA ALA A 5 38.11 -16.19 -9.22
C ALA A 5 36.95 -16.15 -8.19
N LEU A 6 37.06 -15.27 -7.21
CA LEU A 6 36.02 -14.98 -6.23
C LEU A 6 35.02 -13.99 -6.88
N LEU A 7 33.84 -14.47 -7.24
CA LEU A 7 32.75 -13.65 -7.74
C LEU A 7 32.07 -12.97 -6.54
N LEU A 8 32.36 -11.69 -6.35
CA LEU A 8 31.70 -10.86 -5.34
C LEU A 8 30.34 -10.40 -5.91
N LEU A 9 29.26 -11.08 -5.54
CA LEU A 9 27.88 -10.61 -5.79
C LEU A 9 27.57 -9.46 -4.83
N LEU A 10 27.70 -8.23 -5.33
CA LEU A 10 27.18 -7.04 -4.67
C LEU A 10 25.64 -7.04 -4.85
N PHE A 11 24.91 -7.42 -3.81
CA PHE A 11 23.50 -7.12 -3.70
C PHE A 11 23.36 -5.60 -3.50
N LEU A 12 22.97 -4.89 -4.55
CA LEU A 12 22.45 -3.54 -4.41
C LEU A 12 21.09 -3.65 -3.69
N ASN A 13 21.09 -3.31 -2.40
CA ASN A 13 19.87 -2.93 -1.70
C ASN A 13 19.32 -1.67 -2.36
N SER A 14 18.33 -1.81 -3.22
CA SER A 14 17.45 -0.72 -3.60
C SER A 14 16.63 -0.35 -2.36
N ALA A 15 17.16 0.54 -1.53
CA ALA A 15 16.38 1.23 -0.53
C ALA A 15 15.33 2.06 -1.29
N LEU A 16 14.10 1.56 -1.33
CA LEU A 16 12.92 2.34 -1.65
C LEU A 16 12.93 3.53 -0.69
N LEU A 17 13.28 4.71 -1.20
CA LEU A 17 13.03 5.98 -0.53
C LEU A 17 11.51 6.15 -0.46
N VAL A 18 10.90 5.55 0.56
CA VAL A 18 9.55 5.90 0.98
C VAL A 18 9.63 7.38 1.38
N SER A 19 8.98 8.24 0.62
CA SER A 19 8.88 9.67 0.89
C SER A 19 8.40 9.87 2.33
N GLN A 20 9.30 10.29 3.21
CA GLN A 20 8.96 10.62 4.58
C GLN A 20 8.15 11.91 4.60
N ASN A 21 6.92 11.82 5.12
CA ASN A 21 6.14 12.89 5.73
C ASN A 21 6.19 14.27 5.06
N VAL A 22 5.33 14.49 4.07
CA VAL A 22 4.71 15.80 3.96
C VAL A 22 3.63 15.82 5.04
N ALA A 23 3.95 16.37 6.21
CA ALA A 23 2.95 16.62 7.24
C ALA A 23 1.92 17.59 6.64
N PHE A 24 0.67 17.15 6.50
CA PHE A 24 -0.42 18.06 6.19
C PHE A 24 -0.85 18.73 7.50
N PRO A 25 -0.53 20.00 7.76
CA PRO A 25 -0.88 20.70 9.00
C PRO A 25 -2.39 20.68 9.27
N GLU A 26 -3.18 20.62 8.20
CA GLU A 26 -4.64 20.51 8.26
C GLU A 26 -5.11 19.17 8.83
N MET A 27 -4.43 18.05 8.54
CA MET A 27 -4.79 16.75 9.09
C MET A 27 -4.51 16.70 10.60
N GLU A 28 -3.36 17.17 11.06
CA GLU A 28 -3.03 17.24 12.50
C GLU A 28 -4.07 18.10 13.26
N LYS A 29 -4.47 19.24 12.69
CA LYS A 29 -5.51 20.10 13.26
C LYS A 29 -6.84 19.36 13.30
N TRP A 30 -7.24 18.73 12.20
CA TRP A 30 -8.49 17.99 12.11
C TRP A 30 -8.56 16.82 13.12
N LEU A 31 -7.47 16.05 13.27
CA LEU A 31 -7.37 14.97 14.26
C LEU A 31 -7.56 15.49 15.69
N LYS A 32 -6.93 16.62 16.01
CA LYS A 32 -7.08 17.26 17.31
C LYS A 32 -8.52 17.70 17.58
N GLU A 33 -9.19 18.30 16.60
CA GLU A 33 -10.59 18.74 16.69
C GLU A 33 -11.57 17.56 16.83
N ASN A 34 -11.20 16.37 16.30
CA ASN A 34 -12.00 15.16 16.38
C ASN A 34 -11.54 14.17 17.45
N HIS A 35 -10.61 14.57 18.32
CA HIS A 35 -10.10 13.78 19.44
C HIS A 35 -9.51 12.42 19.00
N ILE A 36 -8.82 12.37 17.87
CA ILE A 36 -8.13 11.18 17.38
C ILE A 36 -6.63 11.32 17.69
N PRO A 37 -6.09 10.57 18.66
CA PRO A 37 -4.71 10.74 19.13
C PRO A 37 -3.68 10.36 18.07
N THR A 38 -3.90 9.24 17.36
CA THR A 38 -2.98 8.74 16.32
C THR A 38 -3.77 8.20 15.12
N LEU A 39 -3.32 8.56 13.94
CA LEU A 39 -3.83 8.05 12.67
C LEU A 39 -2.68 7.50 11.83
N GLY A 40 -2.76 6.23 11.44
CA GLY A 40 -1.94 5.63 10.41
C GLY A 40 -2.70 5.55 9.09
N LEU A 41 -2.07 5.99 8.01
CA LEU A 41 -2.63 5.99 6.66
C LEU A 41 -1.63 5.36 5.68
N GLY A 42 -2.10 4.41 4.88
CA GLY A 42 -1.35 3.79 3.80
C GLY A 42 -2.09 3.87 2.48
N ILE A 43 -1.38 4.23 1.41
CA ILE A 43 -1.95 4.34 0.07
C ILE A 43 -1.23 3.39 -0.86
N ILE A 44 -1.98 2.54 -1.54
CA ILE A 44 -1.48 1.59 -2.52
C ILE A 44 -1.87 2.07 -3.92
N ASN A 45 -0.88 2.18 -4.81
CA ASN A 45 -1.08 2.50 -6.22
C ASN A 45 -0.29 1.50 -7.07
N ASN A 46 -0.88 1.04 -8.17
CA ASN A 46 -0.26 0.07 -9.09
C ASN A 46 0.23 -1.22 -8.40
N GLY A 47 -0.41 -1.62 -7.29
CA GLY A 47 -0.02 -2.81 -6.51
C GLY A 47 1.18 -2.61 -5.60
N GLU A 48 1.62 -1.38 -5.39
CA GLU A 48 2.74 -1.02 -4.51
C GLU A 48 2.29 -0.02 -3.44
N LEU A 49 2.84 -0.12 -2.24
CA LEU A 49 2.61 0.83 -1.16
C LEU A 49 3.34 2.14 -1.46
N SER A 50 2.61 3.10 -2.02
CA SER A 50 3.15 4.35 -2.54
C SER A 50 3.36 5.43 -1.48
N GLN A 51 2.55 5.41 -0.41
CA GLN A 51 2.64 6.38 0.67
C GLN A 51 2.35 5.73 2.02
N ILE A 52 3.10 6.18 3.04
CA ILE A 52 2.86 5.89 4.45
C ILE A 52 2.83 7.23 5.18
N GLN A 53 1.77 7.48 5.92
CA GLN A 53 1.64 8.68 6.73
C GLN A 53 1.16 8.28 8.12
N VAL A 54 1.82 8.78 9.16
CA VAL A 54 1.39 8.61 10.55
C VAL A 54 1.31 9.99 11.19
N TYR A 55 0.15 10.32 11.69
CA TYR A 55 -0.15 11.61 12.30
C TYR A 55 -0.42 11.46 13.79
N GLY A 56 -0.30 12.56 14.52
CA GLY A 56 -0.61 12.61 15.94
C GLY A 56 0.54 12.19 16.84
N HIS A 57 0.20 11.72 18.04
CA HIS A 57 1.16 11.51 19.12
C HIS A 57 0.87 10.20 19.85
N LEU A 58 1.93 9.48 20.25
CA LEU A 58 1.84 8.32 21.14
C LEU A 58 1.62 8.75 22.58
N THR A 59 2.28 9.84 22.99
CA THR A 59 2.06 10.56 24.26
C THR A 59 2.05 12.06 23.96
N PRO A 60 1.60 12.93 24.88
CA PRO A 60 1.62 14.38 24.66
C PRO A 60 2.97 14.94 24.22
N GLU A 61 4.08 14.30 24.64
CA GLU A 61 5.44 14.74 24.37
C GLU A 61 6.09 14.00 23.20
N GLN A 62 5.51 12.86 22.77
CA GLN A 62 6.11 11.99 21.76
C GLN A 62 5.24 11.92 20.50
N LYS A 63 5.71 12.53 19.41
CA LYS A 63 5.08 12.39 18.10
C LYS A 63 5.12 10.92 17.63
N ALA A 64 4.02 10.47 17.05
CA ALA A 64 3.93 9.12 16.50
C ALA A 64 4.92 8.94 15.32
N PRO A 65 5.84 7.98 15.39
CA PRO A 65 6.79 7.70 14.30
C PRO A 65 6.09 7.01 13.12
N TYR A 66 6.70 7.08 11.92
CA TYR A 66 6.15 6.45 10.72
C TYR A 66 5.96 4.92 10.85
N ASN A 67 6.73 4.28 11.73
CA ASN A 67 6.68 2.85 12.04
C ASN A 67 5.95 2.56 13.35
N THR A 68 4.95 3.36 13.68
CA THR A 68 4.07 3.14 14.82
C THR A 68 3.41 1.76 14.73
N LEU A 69 3.42 1.05 15.86
CA LEU A 69 2.75 -0.24 16.02
C LEU A 69 1.30 -0.01 16.45
N PHE A 70 0.38 -0.56 15.69
CA PHE A 70 -1.06 -0.54 15.97
C PHE A 70 -1.56 -1.94 16.28
N ASN A 71 -2.41 -2.09 17.29
CA ASN A 71 -3.34 -3.19 17.35
C ASN A 71 -4.36 -2.98 16.22
N VAL A 72 -4.60 -4.00 15.42
CA VAL A 72 -5.49 -3.89 14.26
C VAL A 72 -6.78 -4.70 14.41
N ALA A 73 -7.03 -5.24 15.61
CA ALA A 73 -8.23 -6.00 15.92
C ALA A 73 -8.54 -7.05 14.82
N SER A 74 -9.75 -7.06 14.31
CA SER A 74 -10.21 -8.05 13.33
C SER A 74 -9.51 -8.01 11.97
N LEU A 75 -8.64 -7.03 11.68
CA LEU A 75 -7.74 -7.13 10.51
C LEU A 75 -6.72 -8.30 10.64
N THR A 76 -6.69 -8.96 11.77
CA THR A 76 -6.05 -10.28 11.95
C THR A 76 -6.64 -11.35 11.03
N LYS A 77 -7.96 -11.32 10.80
CA LYS A 77 -8.67 -12.34 10.00
C LYS A 77 -8.19 -12.46 8.55
N PRO A 78 -7.97 -11.37 7.79
CA PRO A 78 -7.35 -11.45 6.47
C PRO A 78 -6.00 -12.18 6.46
N ILE A 79 -5.14 -11.97 7.44
CA ILE A 79 -3.85 -12.67 7.53
C ILE A 79 -4.08 -14.17 7.71
N THR A 80 -4.94 -14.55 8.66
CA THR A 80 -5.30 -15.96 8.91
C THR A 80 -5.95 -16.62 7.68
N ALA A 81 -6.80 -15.88 6.97
CA ALA A 81 -7.41 -16.34 5.73
C ALA A 81 -6.34 -16.60 4.66
N VAL A 82 -5.42 -15.67 4.45
CA VAL A 82 -4.35 -15.80 3.45
C VAL A 82 -3.39 -16.95 3.79
N VAL A 83 -3.14 -17.23 5.06
CA VAL A 83 -2.40 -18.46 5.46
C VAL A 83 -3.10 -19.71 4.91
N ALA A 84 -4.41 -19.86 5.15
CA ALA A 84 -5.15 -21.03 4.67
C ALA A 84 -5.22 -21.08 3.13
N LEU A 85 -5.41 -19.94 2.46
CA LEU A 85 -5.48 -19.82 1.01
C LEU A 85 -4.14 -20.13 0.33
N LYS A 86 -3.01 -19.68 0.90
CA LYS A 86 -1.67 -20.01 0.39
C LYS A 86 -1.37 -21.50 0.58
N LEU A 87 -1.74 -22.10 1.70
CA LEU A 87 -1.63 -23.55 1.90
C LEU A 87 -2.50 -24.34 0.90
N ALA A 88 -3.69 -23.83 0.59
CA ALA A 88 -4.56 -24.43 -0.43
C ALA A 88 -3.95 -24.29 -1.83
N SER A 89 -3.35 -23.16 -2.16
CA SER A 89 -2.63 -22.95 -3.43
C SER A 89 -1.45 -23.89 -3.61
N GLN A 90 -0.82 -24.31 -2.49
CA GLN A 90 0.27 -25.30 -2.47
C GLN A 90 -0.24 -26.76 -2.48
N GLY A 91 -1.55 -26.98 -2.51
CA GLY A 91 -2.15 -28.34 -2.40
C GLY A 91 -2.00 -29.00 -1.02
N LYS A 92 -1.58 -28.24 0.00
CA LYS A 92 -1.38 -28.74 1.37
C LYS A 92 -2.63 -28.63 2.25
N TRP A 93 -3.62 -27.84 1.82
CA TRP A 93 -4.89 -27.61 2.49
C TRP A 93 -6.04 -27.70 1.49
N ASN A 94 -7.21 -28.19 1.93
CA ASN A 94 -8.41 -28.20 1.10
C ASN A 94 -9.49 -27.36 1.77
N LEU A 95 -9.99 -26.34 1.06
CA LEU A 95 -10.98 -25.39 1.58
C LEU A 95 -12.35 -26.05 1.84
N ASP A 96 -12.65 -27.14 1.18
CA ASP A 96 -13.97 -27.78 1.15
C ASP A 96 -14.03 -29.13 1.91
N GLU A 97 -12.92 -29.56 2.51
CA GLU A 97 -12.95 -30.77 3.33
C GLU A 97 -13.42 -30.46 4.76
N PRO A 98 -14.10 -31.41 5.43
CA PRO A 98 -14.53 -31.25 6.81
C PRO A 98 -13.35 -31.02 7.76
N LEU A 99 -13.42 -29.98 8.57
CA LEU A 99 -12.40 -29.63 9.56
C LEU A 99 -12.28 -30.65 10.70
N THR A 100 -13.30 -31.51 10.87
CA THR A 100 -13.26 -32.63 11.80
C THR A 100 -12.09 -33.62 11.59
N LYS A 101 -11.47 -33.58 10.42
CA LYS A 101 -10.23 -34.31 10.16
C LYS A 101 -9.05 -33.85 11.03
N TYR A 102 -9.07 -32.60 11.47
CA TYR A 102 -7.94 -31.95 12.12
C TYR A 102 -8.25 -31.47 13.52
N TRP A 103 -9.49 -31.01 13.76
CA TRP A 103 -9.93 -30.50 15.04
C TRP A 103 -11.43 -30.66 15.23
N ILE A 104 -11.83 -31.04 16.45
CA ILE A 104 -13.23 -30.99 16.89
C ILE A 104 -13.25 -30.32 18.27
N ASP A 105 -13.99 -29.21 18.38
CA ASP A 105 -14.18 -28.57 19.66
C ASP A 105 -15.05 -29.46 20.57
N PRO A 106 -14.63 -29.70 21.84
CA PRO A 106 -15.36 -30.57 22.76
C PRO A 106 -16.84 -30.22 22.94
N ASP A 107 -17.21 -28.91 22.86
CA ASP A 107 -18.58 -28.46 23.03
C ASP A 107 -19.52 -28.99 21.95
N ILE A 108 -19.01 -29.17 20.72
CA ILE A 108 -19.82 -29.55 19.56
C ILE A 108 -19.54 -30.94 19.01
N GLN A 109 -18.73 -31.75 19.72
CA GLN A 109 -18.30 -33.07 19.25
C GLN A 109 -19.46 -34.03 18.93
N ASN A 110 -20.61 -33.86 19.61
CA ASN A 110 -21.80 -34.68 19.41
C ASN A 110 -22.83 -34.06 18.44
N ASP A 111 -22.56 -32.87 17.93
CA ASP A 111 -23.44 -32.20 16.96
C ASP A 111 -23.12 -32.68 15.54
N ALA A 112 -24.09 -33.24 14.84
CA ALA A 112 -23.89 -33.77 13.49
C ALA A 112 -23.45 -32.70 12.49
N ARG A 113 -23.77 -31.41 12.73
CA ARG A 113 -23.38 -30.26 11.90
C ARG A 113 -21.86 -30.05 11.85
N THR A 114 -21.14 -30.51 12.85
CA THR A 114 -19.66 -30.42 12.91
C THR A 114 -19.01 -31.03 11.68
N LYS A 115 -19.58 -32.11 11.13
CA LYS A 115 -19.10 -32.80 9.92
C LYS A 115 -19.25 -31.99 8.63
N LEU A 116 -20.05 -30.91 8.66
CA LEU A 116 -20.32 -30.04 7.50
C LEU A 116 -19.39 -28.83 7.49
N LEU A 117 -18.73 -28.53 8.62
CA LEU A 117 -17.90 -27.35 8.77
C LEU A 117 -16.62 -27.48 7.94
N THR A 118 -16.39 -26.51 7.06
CA THR A 118 -15.20 -26.41 6.19
C THR A 118 -14.50 -25.09 6.37
N THR A 119 -13.28 -24.98 5.86
CA THR A 119 -12.54 -23.71 5.82
C THR A 119 -13.30 -22.64 5.03
N ARG A 120 -13.89 -22.99 3.90
CA ARG A 120 -14.72 -22.08 3.10
C ARG A 120 -15.82 -21.43 3.92
N HIS A 121 -16.55 -22.22 4.71
CA HIS A 121 -17.61 -21.73 5.59
C HIS A 121 -17.08 -20.74 6.64
N ILE A 122 -15.86 -20.95 7.14
CA ILE A 122 -15.23 -20.03 8.10
C ILE A 122 -14.83 -18.74 7.41
N LEU A 123 -14.08 -18.84 6.29
CA LEU A 123 -13.56 -17.67 5.59
C LEU A 123 -14.66 -16.77 5.01
N SER A 124 -15.85 -17.32 4.76
CA SER A 124 -17.02 -16.56 4.29
C SER A 124 -18.03 -16.25 5.38
N HIS A 125 -17.70 -16.47 6.67
CA HIS A 125 -18.59 -16.25 7.80
C HIS A 125 -19.93 -17.03 7.70
N GLN A 126 -19.85 -18.26 7.22
CA GLN A 126 -20.97 -19.19 7.14
C GLN A 126 -20.82 -20.39 8.09
N SER A 127 -19.94 -20.27 9.10
CA SER A 127 -19.64 -21.36 10.05
C SER A 127 -20.85 -21.78 10.88
N GLY A 128 -21.79 -20.92 11.10
CA GLY A 128 -22.90 -21.11 12.04
C GLY A 128 -22.54 -20.81 13.50
N PHE A 129 -21.33 -20.33 13.77
CA PHE A 129 -20.91 -19.96 15.13
C PHE A 129 -21.26 -18.49 15.45
N PRO A 130 -21.42 -18.14 16.76
CA PRO A 130 -21.50 -16.76 17.20
C PRO A 130 -20.19 -16.02 16.92
N ASN A 131 -20.20 -14.68 17.08
CA ASN A 131 -18.94 -13.92 16.99
C ASN A 131 -17.94 -14.40 18.06
N TRP A 132 -18.36 -14.43 19.30
CA TRP A 132 -17.63 -15.02 20.40
C TRP A 132 -18.56 -15.88 21.26
N ARG A 133 -18.08 -17.03 21.75
CA ARG A 133 -18.81 -17.84 22.73
C ARG A 133 -18.86 -17.10 24.08
N THR A 134 -19.94 -17.25 24.81
CA THR A 134 -20.06 -16.75 26.20
C THR A 134 -19.58 -17.79 27.20
N GLU A 135 -20.04 -19.04 27.06
CA GLU A 135 -19.64 -20.19 27.89
C GLU A 135 -19.21 -21.36 27.01
N THR A 136 -20.11 -21.88 26.19
CA THR A 136 -19.90 -23.02 25.31
C THR A 136 -20.08 -22.64 23.85
N LEU A 137 -19.35 -23.31 22.95
CA LEU A 137 -19.54 -23.16 21.51
C LEU A 137 -20.78 -23.94 21.08
N ALA A 138 -21.63 -23.31 20.30
CA ALA A 138 -22.79 -23.96 19.69
C ALA A 138 -23.04 -23.41 18.27
N PHE A 139 -23.63 -24.25 17.42
CA PHE A 139 -24.11 -23.78 16.11
C PHE A 139 -25.45 -23.05 16.24
N MET A 140 -25.51 -21.84 15.74
CA MET A 140 -26.75 -21.07 15.61
C MET A 140 -27.59 -21.51 14.40
N PHE A 141 -26.90 -21.98 13.34
CA PHE A 141 -27.51 -22.54 12.12
C PHE A 141 -26.56 -23.58 11.50
N THR A 142 -27.02 -24.25 10.45
CA THR A 142 -26.21 -25.24 9.73
C THR A 142 -25.11 -24.54 8.90
N PRO A 143 -23.83 -24.93 8.98
CA PRO A 143 -22.76 -24.36 8.18
C PRO A 143 -23.13 -24.28 6.69
N GLY A 144 -22.82 -23.15 6.07
CA GLY A 144 -23.09 -22.88 4.65
C GLY A 144 -24.49 -22.35 4.33
N THR A 145 -25.41 -22.22 5.30
CA THR A 145 -26.81 -21.83 5.02
C THR A 145 -27.11 -20.35 5.23
N GLN A 146 -26.34 -19.67 6.06
CA GLN A 146 -26.55 -18.27 6.41
C GLN A 146 -25.22 -17.55 6.64
N TYR A 147 -25.20 -16.23 6.51
CA TYR A 147 -24.10 -15.36 6.91
C TYR A 147 -24.24 -14.94 8.37
N GLN A 148 -23.17 -15.10 9.15
CA GLN A 148 -23.03 -14.58 10.49
C GLN A 148 -21.57 -14.36 10.79
N TYR A 149 -21.16 -13.10 10.98
CA TYR A 149 -19.79 -12.76 11.34
C TYR A 149 -19.34 -13.51 12.59
N SER A 150 -18.17 -14.16 12.55
CA SER A 150 -17.73 -15.06 13.62
C SER A 150 -16.21 -15.01 13.79
N GLY A 151 -15.75 -14.55 14.95
CA GLY A 151 -14.38 -14.71 15.43
C GLY A 151 -14.11 -16.18 15.86
N GLU A 152 -15.10 -16.83 16.49
CA GLU A 152 -15.00 -18.25 16.88
C GLU A 152 -14.69 -19.16 15.68
N GLY A 153 -15.22 -18.83 14.49
CA GLY A 153 -14.88 -19.58 13.28
C GLY A 153 -13.39 -19.51 12.96
N PHE A 154 -12.78 -18.33 13.02
CA PHE A 154 -11.36 -18.15 12.76
C PHE A 154 -10.47 -18.79 13.83
N GLU A 155 -10.90 -18.76 15.11
CA GLU A 155 -10.23 -19.52 16.17
C GLU A 155 -10.34 -21.03 15.96
N TYR A 156 -11.48 -21.52 15.48
CA TYR A 156 -11.64 -22.93 15.11
C TYR A 156 -10.67 -23.30 13.96
N LEU A 157 -10.57 -22.46 12.94
CA LEU A 157 -9.63 -22.67 11.83
C LEU A 157 -8.17 -22.65 12.31
N ARG A 158 -7.79 -21.70 13.19
CA ARG A 158 -6.46 -21.67 13.80
C ARG A 158 -6.12 -23.00 14.45
N LYS A 159 -7.01 -23.55 15.29
CA LYS A 159 -6.80 -24.85 15.97
C LYS A 159 -6.65 -26.00 14.97
N ALA A 160 -7.46 -26.02 13.91
CA ALA A 160 -7.37 -27.03 12.86
C ALA A 160 -6.04 -26.96 12.09
N LEU A 161 -5.57 -25.74 11.76
CA LEU A 161 -4.27 -25.53 11.11
C LEU A 161 -3.11 -25.98 12.01
N VAL A 162 -3.11 -25.54 13.27
CA VAL A 162 -2.09 -25.89 14.27
C VAL A 162 -2.00 -27.41 14.41
N ASN A 163 -3.12 -28.11 14.55
CA ASN A 163 -3.13 -29.57 14.70
C ASN A 163 -2.63 -30.30 13.46
N LYS A 164 -3.01 -29.82 12.26
CA LYS A 164 -2.55 -30.46 11.01
C LYS A 164 -1.06 -30.29 10.77
N PHE A 165 -0.54 -29.09 10.98
CA PHE A 165 0.83 -28.75 10.61
C PHE A 165 1.82 -28.88 11.76
N ASN A 166 1.34 -29.07 13.00
CA ASN A 166 2.14 -29.09 14.24
C ASN A 166 3.04 -27.83 14.34
N LYS A 167 2.48 -26.67 13.94
CA LYS A 167 3.09 -25.35 13.97
C LYS A 167 2.07 -24.37 14.51
N SER A 168 2.52 -23.35 15.23
CA SER A 168 1.67 -22.24 15.64
C SER A 168 1.15 -21.45 14.43
N LEU A 169 0.09 -20.67 14.60
CA LEU A 169 -0.39 -19.79 13.52
C LEU A 169 0.66 -18.75 13.17
N HIS A 170 1.40 -18.23 14.16
CA HIS A 170 2.50 -17.30 13.93
C HIS A 170 3.60 -17.93 13.06
N GLU A 171 4.03 -19.17 13.35
CA GLU A 171 5.02 -19.86 12.53
C GLU A 171 4.53 -20.07 11.09
N LEU A 172 3.26 -20.45 10.90
CA LEU A 172 2.67 -20.59 9.57
C LEU A 172 2.60 -19.26 8.83
N ALA A 173 2.19 -18.20 9.52
CA ALA A 173 2.13 -16.85 8.94
C ALA A 173 3.53 -16.32 8.62
N SER A 174 4.52 -16.57 9.49
CA SER A 174 5.92 -16.18 9.26
C SER A 174 6.46 -16.82 7.99
N GLU A 175 6.34 -18.14 7.86
CA GLU A 175 6.84 -18.86 6.67
C GLU A 175 6.15 -18.47 5.36
N LEU A 176 4.84 -18.19 5.40
CA LEU A 176 4.03 -17.99 4.21
C LEU A 176 3.87 -16.52 3.82
N ILE A 177 4.00 -15.61 4.81
CA ILE A 177 3.65 -14.19 4.64
C ILE A 177 4.76 -13.30 5.18
N PHE A 178 5.09 -13.35 6.50
CA PHE A 178 5.89 -12.32 7.14
C PHE A 178 7.34 -12.33 6.66
N GLU A 179 8.03 -13.47 6.65
CA GLU A 179 9.42 -13.57 6.18
C GLU A 179 9.57 -13.26 4.70
N PRO A 180 8.74 -13.85 3.77
CA PRO A 180 8.81 -13.52 2.35
C PRO A 180 8.57 -12.04 2.04
N LEU A 181 7.70 -11.38 2.82
CA LEU A 181 7.34 -9.97 2.64
C LEU A 181 8.15 -9.01 3.53
N LYS A 182 9.06 -9.53 4.37
CA LYS A 182 9.86 -8.74 5.33
C LYS A 182 9.00 -7.88 6.26
N MET A 183 7.95 -8.49 6.80
CA MET A 183 7.03 -7.88 7.77
C MET A 183 7.59 -8.07 9.19
N GLU A 184 8.67 -7.36 9.50
CA GLU A 184 9.45 -7.57 10.72
C GLU A 184 8.75 -7.04 11.98
N ASP A 185 7.79 -6.15 11.81
CA ASP A 185 7.02 -5.49 12.88
C ASP A 185 5.59 -6.09 13.05
N THR A 186 5.33 -7.31 12.53
CA THR A 186 3.99 -7.92 12.60
C THR A 186 3.99 -9.17 13.48
N HIS A 187 3.17 -9.16 14.55
CA HIS A 187 3.16 -10.19 15.57
C HIS A 187 1.76 -10.53 16.05
N TYR A 188 1.48 -11.85 16.28
CA TYR A 188 0.25 -12.31 16.94
C TYR A 188 0.31 -12.27 18.46
N VAL A 189 1.49 -12.18 19.01
CA VAL A 189 1.71 -12.18 20.47
C VAL A 189 2.63 -11.03 20.86
N TRP A 190 2.43 -10.55 22.07
CA TRP A 190 3.34 -9.58 22.66
C TRP A 190 4.48 -10.29 23.37
N ASP A 191 5.69 -10.10 22.92
CA ASP A 191 6.89 -10.69 23.45
C ASP A 191 7.99 -9.65 23.78
N HIS A 192 9.19 -10.13 24.08
CA HIS A 192 10.33 -9.27 24.43
C HIS A 192 10.92 -8.52 23.22
N ASN A 193 10.52 -8.83 22.00
CA ASN A 193 10.93 -8.12 20.79
C ASN A 193 9.98 -6.97 20.45
N THR A 194 8.81 -6.92 21.10
CA THR A 194 7.84 -5.83 20.88
C THR A 194 8.42 -4.51 21.40
N ASP A 195 8.68 -3.57 20.51
CA ASP A 195 9.16 -2.24 20.85
C ASP A 195 8.01 -1.38 21.39
N GLU A 196 7.85 -1.41 22.72
CA GLU A 196 6.78 -0.69 23.43
C GLU A 196 6.81 0.83 23.20
N SER A 197 7.98 1.39 22.87
CA SER A 197 8.13 2.83 22.63
C SER A 197 7.46 3.32 21.33
N ARG A 198 7.06 2.39 20.45
CA ARG A 198 6.38 2.67 19.19
C ARG A 198 4.91 2.30 19.18
N VAL A 199 4.38 1.73 20.27
CA VAL A 199 3.00 1.27 20.34
C VAL A 199 2.05 2.44 20.50
N ALA A 200 1.06 2.54 19.62
CA ALA A 200 -0.07 3.44 19.77
C ALA A 200 -0.96 2.94 20.92
N LEU A 201 -1.00 3.69 22.04
CA LEU A 201 -1.88 3.39 23.15
C LEU A 201 -3.35 3.56 22.73
N ASN A 202 -4.23 2.70 23.23
CA ASN A 202 -5.65 2.75 22.91
C ASN A 202 -6.39 3.70 23.86
N PHE A 203 -7.35 4.46 23.33
CA PHE A 203 -8.11 5.46 24.11
C PHE A 203 -9.62 5.24 23.96
N ASP A 204 -10.35 5.56 25.03
CA ASP A 204 -11.80 5.69 24.94
C ASP A 204 -12.21 7.02 24.25
N ALA A 205 -13.52 7.20 24.04
CA ALA A 205 -14.05 8.38 23.38
C ALA A 205 -13.82 9.69 24.16
N ASP A 206 -13.56 9.61 25.46
CA ASP A 206 -13.28 10.75 26.34
C ASP A 206 -11.76 11.08 26.41
N GLY A 207 -10.93 10.31 25.69
CA GLY A 207 -9.48 10.48 25.62
C GLY A 207 -8.72 9.87 26.80
N LYS A 208 -9.35 9.00 27.59
CA LYS A 208 -8.69 8.24 28.64
C LYS A 208 -8.08 6.98 28.04
N SER A 209 -6.80 6.70 28.33
CA SER A 209 -6.13 5.50 27.87
C SER A 209 -6.70 4.23 28.52
N TYR A 210 -6.87 3.19 27.73
CA TYR A 210 -7.07 1.85 28.23
C TYR A 210 -5.73 1.24 28.71
N ASP A 211 -5.81 0.23 29.58
CA ASP A 211 -4.66 -0.60 29.87
C ASP A 211 -4.24 -1.35 28.61
N THR A 212 -2.96 -1.32 28.29
CA THR A 212 -2.44 -1.99 27.11
C THR A 212 -2.62 -3.50 27.22
N TYR A 213 -3.44 -4.06 26.33
CA TYR A 213 -3.58 -5.51 26.23
C TYR A 213 -2.32 -6.11 25.60
N LYS A 214 -1.72 -7.09 26.28
CA LYS A 214 -0.49 -7.76 25.84
C LYS A 214 -0.78 -9.25 25.65
N PRO A 215 -1.27 -9.68 24.47
CA PRO A 215 -1.64 -11.07 24.21
C PRO A 215 -0.43 -11.98 24.38
N LYS A 216 -0.60 -13.07 25.12
CA LYS A 216 0.42 -14.12 25.34
C LYS A 216 0.17 -15.37 24.50
N THR A 217 -1.01 -15.48 23.92
CA THR A 217 -1.43 -16.56 23.05
C THR A 217 -1.99 -15.98 21.76
N GLU A 218 -1.76 -16.66 20.67
CA GLU A 218 -2.27 -16.26 19.37
C GLU A 218 -3.79 -16.32 19.32
N ASN A 219 -4.39 -15.35 18.65
CA ASN A 219 -5.79 -15.34 18.27
C ASN A 219 -5.88 -15.28 16.74
N GLY A 220 -6.58 -16.23 16.11
CA GLY A 220 -6.74 -16.25 14.64
C GLY A 220 -7.68 -15.18 14.11
N ALA A 221 -8.37 -14.45 14.97
CA ALA A 221 -9.41 -13.50 14.64
C ALA A 221 -9.11 -12.07 15.10
N ASP A 222 -8.13 -11.87 15.99
CA ASP A 222 -7.94 -10.59 16.68
C ASP A 222 -6.50 -10.39 17.17
N ASP A 223 -6.19 -9.16 17.62
CA ASP A 223 -5.01 -8.79 18.41
C ASP A 223 -3.65 -8.74 17.69
N VAL A 224 -3.58 -8.85 16.37
CA VAL A 224 -2.30 -8.65 15.68
C VAL A 224 -1.81 -7.22 15.87
N LEU A 225 -0.52 -7.09 16.26
CA LEU A 225 0.24 -5.84 16.21
C LEU A 225 0.95 -5.75 14.86
N THR A 226 0.89 -4.59 14.23
CA THR A 226 1.54 -4.34 12.95
C THR A 226 1.76 -2.85 12.69
N THR A 227 2.48 -2.52 11.62
CA THR A 227 2.65 -1.15 11.12
C THR A 227 1.87 -0.95 9.83
N ILE A 228 1.65 0.31 9.43
CA ILE A 228 1.10 0.64 8.10
C ILE A 228 1.96 0.06 6.98
N LYS A 229 3.30 0.09 7.15
CA LYS A 229 4.25 -0.48 6.17
C LYS A 229 4.00 -1.97 5.98
N ASP A 230 4.02 -2.73 7.05
CA ASP A 230 3.93 -4.19 6.98
C ASP A 230 2.56 -4.63 6.46
N TYR A 231 1.49 -4.10 7.05
CA TYR A 231 0.14 -4.46 6.61
C TYR A 231 -0.15 -3.99 5.17
N GLY A 232 0.36 -2.82 4.77
CA GLY A 232 0.30 -2.34 3.39
C GLY A 232 1.04 -3.26 2.42
N THR A 233 2.24 -3.74 2.79
CA THR A 233 3.00 -4.73 2.01
C THR A 233 2.24 -6.05 1.88
N PHE A 234 1.61 -6.50 2.97
CA PHE A 234 0.71 -7.67 2.94
C PHE A 234 -0.43 -7.48 1.94
N LEU A 235 -1.13 -6.33 1.97
CA LEU A 235 -2.21 -6.05 1.02
C LEU A 235 -1.72 -5.94 -0.42
N CYS A 236 -0.54 -5.39 -0.67
CA CYS A 236 0.08 -5.39 -2.00
C CYS A 236 0.26 -6.82 -2.53
N SER A 237 0.74 -7.75 -1.69
CA SER A 237 0.89 -9.15 -2.09
C SER A 237 -0.46 -9.80 -2.41
N VAL A 238 -1.52 -9.47 -1.66
CA VAL A 238 -2.89 -9.94 -1.95
C VAL A 238 -3.41 -9.38 -3.27
N ILE A 239 -3.25 -8.08 -3.52
CA ILE A 239 -3.67 -7.41 -4.77
C ILE A 239 -2.97 -8.02 -5.98
N ASN A 240 -1.68 -8.35 -5.85
CA ASN A 240 -0.87 -8.90 -6.94
C ASN A 240 -1.06 -10.41 -7.14
N GLY A 241 -1.72 -11.09 -6.20
CA GLY A 241 -1.91 -12.54 -6.25
C GLY A 241 -0.67 -13.34 -5.88
N ASP A 242 0.27 -12.75 -5.13
CA ASP A 242 1.56 -13.36 -4.82
C ASP A 242 1.41 -14.63 -3.96
N GLY A 243 1.89 -15.74 -4.50
CA GLY A 243 1.86 -17.05 -3.82
C GLY A 243 0.49 -17.74 -3.85
N PHE A 244 -0.48 -17.22 -4.61
CA PHE A 244 -1.73 -17.92 -4.89
C PHE A 244 -1.67 -18.66 -6.23
N SER A 245 -2.35 -19.81 -6.32
CA SER A 245 -2.72 -20.36 -7.61
C SER A 245 -3.85 -19.52 -8.23
N GLU A 246 -3.95 -19.48 -9.54
CA GLU A 246 -5.00 -18.73 -10.24
C GLU A 246 -6.41 -19.13 -9.77
N ALA A 247 -6.64 -20.41 -9.57
CA ALA A 247 -7.94 -20.92 -9.11
C ALA A 247 -8.30 -20.39 -7.71
N ILE A 248 -7.35 -20.41 -6.75
CA ILE A 248 -7.57 -19.92 -5.39
C ILE A 248 -7.68 -18.39 -5.38
N PHE A 249 -6.87 -17.68 -6.19
CA PHE A 249 -6.94 -16.23 -6.29
C PHE A 249 -8.31 -15.75 -6.82
N ASN A 250 -8.84 -16.41 -7.86
CA ASN A 250 -10.15 -16.11 -8.40
C ASN A 250 -11.28 -16.46 -7.41
N ASP A 251 -11.18 -17.61 -6.73
CA ASP A 251 -12.15 -18.05 -5.74
C ASP A 251 -12.18 -17.10 -4.51
N MET A 252 -11.00 -16.66 -4.05
CA MET A 252 -10.88 -15.69 -2.94
C MET A 252 -11.69 -14.42 -3.19
N GLN A 253 -11.78 -13.96 -4.43
CA GLN A 253 -12.43 -12.71 -4.80
C GLN A 253 -13.91 -12.90 -5.20
N SER A 254 -14.39 -14.15 -5.24
CA SER A 254 -15.77 -14.44 -5.66
C SER A 254 -16.79 -14.12 -4.56
N ASN A 255 -18.03 -13.88 -4.95
CA ASN A 255 -19.12 -13.71 -4.01
C ASN A 255 -19.50 -15.07 -3.40
N GLN A 256 -19.11 -15.33 -2.15
CA GLN A 256 -19.43 -16.59 -1.48
C GLN A 256 -20.83 -16.55 -0.85
N VAL A 257 -21.18 -15.43 -0.23
CA VAL A 257 -22.47 -15.24 0.43
C VAL A 257 -22.86 -13.77 0.43
N ALA A 258 -24.13 -13.45 0.36
CA ALA A 258 -24.63 -12.10 0.60
C ALA A 258 -24.44 -11.73 2.08
N SER A 259 -23.91 -10.55 2.34
CA SER A 259 -23.75 -9.98 3.67
C SER A 259 -24.70 -8.80 3.90
N THR A 260 -24.34 -7.87 4.77
CA THR A 260 -25.20 -6.70 5.08
C THR A 260 -25.12 -5.63 3.99
N ASN A 261 -26.14 -4.77 3.92
CA ASN A 261 -26.17 -3.57 3.06
C ASN A 261 -25.92 -3.82 1.57
N GLY A 262 -26.33 -5.00 1.05
CA GLY A 262 -26.15 -5.35 -0.37
C GLY A 262 -24.72 -5.77 -0.74
N LYS A 263 -23.85 -5.87 0.23
CA LYS A 263 -22.49 -6.41 0.05
C LYS A 263 -22.49 -7.93 -0.01
N HIS A 264 -21.33 -8.49 -0.31
CA HIS A 264 -21.05 -9.92 -0.21
C HIS A 264 -19.86 -10.16 0.70
N PHE A 265 -19.73 -11.38 1.21
CA PHE A 265 -18.47 -11.81 1.79
C PHE A 265 -17.79 -12.79 0.83
N ALA A 266 -16.51 -12.58 0.61
CA ALA A 266 -15.62 -13.41 -0.16
C ALA A 266 -14.84 -14.34 0.79
N LEU A 267 -13.64 -14.83 0.44
CA LEU A 267 -12.86 -15.65 1.38
C LEU A 267 -11.88 -14.77 2.17
N GLY A 268 -12.29 -14.41 3.38
CA GLY A 268 -11.51 -13.58 4.32
C GLY A 268 -11.67 -12.06 4.13
N PHE A 269 -12.48 -11.63 3.18
CA PHE A 269 -12.75 -10.21 2.90
C PHE A 269 -14.23 -9.96 2.63
N GLU A 270 -14.74 -8.82 3.06
CA GLU A 270 -16.01 -8.29 2.60
C GLU A 270 -15.84 -7.66 1.22
N LYS A 271 -16.83 -7.82 0.34
CA LYS A 271 -16.78 -7.37 -1.04
C LYS A 271 -17.86 -6.35 -1.35
N TYR A 272 -17.41 -5.19 -1.78
CA TYR A 272 -18.22 -4.09 -2.28
C TYR A 272 -18.27 -4.15 -3.79
N ASN A 273 -19.45 -4.30 -4.38
CA ASN A 273 -19.64 -4.28 -5.83
C ASN A 273 -20.15 -2.90 -6.25
N PHE A 274 -19.42 -2.21 -7.12
CA PHE A 274 -19.75 -0.85 -7.57
C PHE A 274 -20.56 -0.86 -8.87
N LYS A 275 -21.23 0.26 -9.14
CA LYS A 275 -22.14 0.41 -10.30
C LYS A 275 -21.42 0.32 -11.64
N ASP A 276 -20.16 0.68 -11.71
CA ASP A 276 -19.32 0.61 -12.91
C ASP A 276 -18.77 -0.80 -13.20
N GLY A 277 -19.13 -1.78 -12.35
CA GLY A 277 -18.65 -3.15 -12.45
C GLY A 277 -17.29 -3.40 -11.80
N ASN A 278 -16.66 -2.38 -11.18
CA ASN A 278 -15.50 -2.57 -10.31
C ASN A 278 -15.96 -3.13 -8.95
N TYR A 279 -15.02 -3.53 -8.13
CA TYR A 279 -15.26 -3.96 -6.76
C TYR A 279 -14.07 -3.66 -5.85
N ALA A 280 -14.34 -3.55 -4.57
CA ALA A 280 -13.31 -3.55 -3.54
C ALA A 280 -13.44 -4.77 -2.63
N LEU A 281 -12.32 -5.28 -2.15
CA LEU A 281 -12.25 -6.18 -1.01
C LEU A 281 -11.85 -5.36 0.21
N SER A 282 -12.52 -5.59 1.32
CA SER A 282 -12.36 -4.81 2.55
C SER A 282 -12.39 -5.70 3.77
N HIS A 283 -11.82 -5.24 4.84
CA HIS A 283 -12.07 -5.74 6.18
C HIS A 283 -11.89 -4.61 7.19
N GLY A 284 -12.72 -4.57 8.20
CA GLY A 284 -12.60 -3.64 9.33
C GLY A 284 -12.09 -4.34 10.58
N GLY A 285 -11.55 -3.56 11.51
CA GLY A 285 -11.21 -3.99 12.85
C GLY A 285 -11.77 -3.01 13.87
N SER A 286 -12.43 -3.52 14.91
CA SER A 286 -12.99 -2.72 16.00
C SER A 286 -12.83 -3.45 17.31
N ASP A 287 -12.17 -2.81 18.26
CA ASP A 287 -12.04 -3.22 19.67
C ASP A 287 -11.90 -1.95 20.54
N LYS A 288 -11.73 -2.10 21.85
CA LYS A 288 -11.53 -0.99 22.80
C LYS A 288 -10.37 -0.11 22.37
N GLY A 289 -10.66 1.12 21.98
CA GLY A 289 -9.69 2.08 21.48
C GLY A 289 -9.04 1.69 20.15
N VAL A 290 -9.67 0.84 19.34
CA VAL A 290 -9.16 0.43 18.03
C VAL A 290 -10.26 0.56 16.99
N GLN A 291 -10.01 1.35 15.94
CA GLN A 291 -10.84 1.42 14.76
C GLN A 291 -9.93 1.39 13.52
N THR A 292 -10.01 0.34 12.77
CA THR A 292 -9.18 0.12 11.59
C THR A 292 -10.03 -0.34 10.41
N ILE A 293 -9.64 0.04 9.20
CA ILE A 293 -10.30 -0.42 7.98
C ILE A 293 -9.32 -0.41 6.81
N VAL A 294 -9.48 -1.35 5.90
CA VAL A 294 -8.72 -1.40 4.66
C VAL A 294 -9.63 -1.64 3.47
N PHE A 295 -9.27 -1.07 2.34
CA PHE A 295 -9.89 -1.32 1.05
C PHE A 295 -8.81 -1.64 0.02
N ILE A 296 -9.01 -2.68 -0.77
CA ILE A 296 -8.16 -3.02 -1.91
C ILE A 296 -9.03 -3.22 -3.15
N PHE A 297 -8.55 -2.73 -4.29
CA PHE A 297 -9.20 -2.79 -5.60
C PHE A 297 -8.35 -3.64 -6.54
N PRO A 298 -8.55 -4.97 -6.61
CA PRO A 298 -7.66 -5.86 -7.37
C PRO A 298 -7.58 -5.52 -8.86
N LYS A 299 -8.68 -5.03 -9.47
CA LYS A 299 -8.71 -4.67 -10.90
C LYS A 299 -7.85 -3.46 -11.24
N THR A 300 -7.82 -2.44 -10.37
CA THR A 300 -7.07 -1.19 -10.58
C THR A 300 -5.77 -1.16 -9.81
N LYS A 301 -5.49 -2.21 -9.00
CA LYS A 301 -4.32 -2.33 -8.14
C LYS A 301 -4.13 -1.14 -7.19
N GLN A 302 -5.23 -0.61 -6.69
CA GLN A 302 -5.28 0.47 -5.71
C GLN A 302 -5.66 -0.06 -4.33
N GLY A 303 -5.35 0.70 -3.28
CA GLY A 303 -5.78 0.37 -1.92
C GLY A 303 -5.57 1.51 -0.94
N LEU A 304 -6.26 1.40 0.18
CA LEU A 304 -6.25 2.38 1.27
C LEU A 304 -6.29 1.64 2.60
N LEU A 305 -5.44 2.06 3.54
CA LEU A 305 -5.39 1.57 4.92
C LEU A 305 -5.62 2.76 5.85
N ILE A 306 -6.48 2.59 6.85
CA ILE A 306 -6.76 3.59 7.88
C ILE A 306 -6.74 2.90 9.24
N PHE A 307 -5.80 3.27 10.11
CA PHE A 307 -5.67 2.76 11.48
C PHE A 307 -5.77 3.91 12.47
N THR A 308 -6.64 3.78 13.46
CA THR A 308 -6.77 4.73 14.55
C THR A 308 -6.76 4.01 15.90
N ASN A 309 -6.39 4.72 16.94
CA ASN A 309 -6.20 4.19 18.30
C ASN A 309 -7.20 4.77 19.31
N VAL A 310 -8.45 4.99 18.90
CA VAL A 310 -9.52 5.53 19.76
C VAL A 310 -10.88 4.94 19.39
N ASP A 311 -11.80 4.79 20.36
CA ASP A 311 -13.13 4.22 20.15
C ASP A 311 -13.90 4.91 19.00
N ASP A 312 -13.82 6.24 18.95
CA ASP A 312 -14.48 7.08 17.95
C ASP A 312 -13.66 7.26 16.66
N GLY A 313 -12.59 6.48 16.46
CA GLY A 313 -11.69 6.58 15.30
C GLY A 313 -12.37 6.42 13.95
N TYR A 314 -13.53 5.73 13.92
CA TYR A 314 -14.36 5.60 12.70
C TYR A 314 -14.82 6.95 12.12
N LYS A 315 -14.83 8.02 12.92
CA LYS A 315 -15.14 9.39 12.45
C LYS A 315 -14.18 9.86 11.36
N ALA A 316 -12.96 9.31 11.31
CA ALA A 316 -12.00 9.59 10.25
C ALA A 316 -12.34 8.92 8.91
N PHE A 317 -13.13 7.84 8.91
CA PHE A 317 -13.31 7.00 7.74
C PHE A 317 -14.01 7.73 6.60
N GLU A 318 -15.15 8.40 6.86
CA GLU A 318 -15.89 9.11 5.82
C GLU A 318 -15.02 10.13 5.08
N LYS A 319 -14.35 11.00 5.86
CA LYS A 319 -13.45 12.01 5.30
C LYS A 319 -12.35 11.38 4.46
N ILE A 320 -11.62 10.42 5.01
CA ILE A 320 -10.45 9.83 4.36
C ILE A 320 -10.88 8.99 3.14
N LEU A 321 -11.95 8.22 3.23
CA LEU A 321 -12.48 7.45 2.10
C LEU A 321 -12.83 8.37 0.92
N ILE A 322 -13.51 9.49 1.19
CA ILE A 322 -13.91 10.41 0.12
C ILE A 322 -12.72 11.17 -0.42
N ASP A 323 -11.80 11.65 0.44
CA ASP A 323 -10.61 12.39 0.03
C ASP A 323 -9.67 11.56 -0.83
N TYR A 324 -9.50 10.26 -0.53
CA TYR A 324 -8.53 9.41 -1.22
C TYR A 324 -9.12 8.49 -2.30
N LEU A 325 -10.39 8.08 -2.17
CA LEU A 325 -11.05 7.18 -3.12
C LEU A 325 -12.11 7.89 -3.99
N GLY A 326 -12.34 9.19 -3.77
CA GLY A 326 -13.25 10.00 -4.58
C GLY A 326 -14.68 9.41 -4.63
N ASP A 327 -15.16 9.10 -5.83
CA ASP A 327 -16.52 8.59 -6.01
C ASP A 327 -16.71 7.18 -5.44
N TYR A 328 -15.68 6.32 -5.44
CA TYR A 328 -15.74 5.04 -4.72
C TYR A 328 -15.89 5.27 -3.21
N GLY A 329 -15.18 6.23 -2.64
CA GLY A 329 -15.33 6.60 -1.23
C GLY A 329 -16.76 7.03 -0.88
N LYS A 330 -17.37 7.88 -1.72
CA LYS A 330 -18.79 8.28 -1.55
C LYS A 330 -19.75 7.10 -1.66
N GLU A 331 -19.49 6.17 -2.60
CA GLU A 331 -20.33 4.99 -2.77
C GLU A 331 -20.19 4.01 -1.59
N ILE A 332 -18.96 3.81 -1.07
CA ILE A 332 -18.71 3.02 0.15
C ILE A 332 -19.48 3.61 1.34
N VAL A 333 -19.35 4.91 1.59
CA VAL A 333 -20.07 5.59 2.68
C VAL A 333 -21.58 5.44 2.53
N ALA A 334 -22.10 5.57 1.30
CA ALA A 334 -23.54 5.39 1.03
C ALA A 334 -24.00 3.94 1.29
N ILE A 335 -23.20 2.94 0.97
CA ILE A 335 -23.48 1.53 1.27
C ILE A 335 -23.51 1.30 2.78
N GLU A 336 -22.53 1.83 3.52
CA GLU A 336 -22.42 1.62 4.97
C GLU A 336 -23.52 2.34 5.77
N THR A 337 -23.82 3.57 5.42
CA THR A 337 -24.74 4.42 6.18
C THR A 337 -26.19 4.37 5.68
N GLY A 338 -26.44 3.83 4.50
CA GLY A 338 -27.72 3.90 3.80
C GLY A 338 -28.07 5.31 3.32
N GLN A 339 -27.15 6.27 3.42
CA GLN A 339 -27.36 7.68 3.07
C GLN A 339 -26.25 8.18 2.17
N LYS A 340 -26.58 9.10 1.26
CA LYS A 340 -25.55 9.82 0.52
C LYS A 340 -24.80 10.74 1.47
N SER A 341 -23.48 10.63 1.48
CA SER A 341 -22.63 11.53 2.25
C SER A 341 -22.91 12.99 1.91
N THR A 342 -23.03 13.81 2.95
CA THR A 342 -23.08 15.28 2.84
C THR A 342 -21.68 15.89 2.91
N TYR A 343 -20.68 15.10 3.24
CA TYR A 343 -19.29 15.54 3.27
C TYR A 343 -18.88 16.00 1.88
N ARG A 344 -18.39 17.22 1.81
CA ARG A 344 -17.76 17.79 0.63
C ARG A 344 -16.31 18.07 1.01
N PRO A 345 -15.34 17.44 0.35
CA PRO A 345 -13.94 17.82 0.54
C PRO A 345 -13.83 19.35 0.41
N GLU A 346 -13.22 20.01 1.35
CA GLU A 346 -12.78 21.39 1.15
C GLU A 346 -11.74 21.34 0.03
N LYS A 347 -12.16 21.62 -1.22
CA LYS A 347 -11.46 21.31 -2.47
C LYS A 347 -10.95 19.86 -2.49
N SER A 348 -11.58 19.00 -3.27
CA SER A 348 -11.05 17.65 -3.50
C SER A 348 -9.54 17.77 -3.69
N MET A 349 -8.77 17.08 -2.82
CA MET A 349 -7.47 16.63 -3.26
C MET A 349 -7.73 15.59 -4.36
N ASN A 350 -8.23 16.06 -5.49
CA ASN A 350 -7.96 15.38 -6.72
C ASN A 350 -6.43 15.41 -6.80
N ILE A 351 -5.82 14.25 -6.76
CA ILE A 351 -4.53 14.03 -7.38
C ILE A 351 -4.77 14.00 -8.91
N GLU A 352 -5.67 14.78 -9.42
CA GLU A 352 -5.54 15.56 -10.62
C GLU A 352 -4.77 16.78 -10.16
N SER A 353 -3.44 16.74 -10.30
CA SER A 353 -2.54 17.87 -10.52
C SER A 353 -3.03 19.30 -10.15
N ASP A 354 -3.80 19.48 -9.08
CA ASP A 354 -3.79 20.74 -8.37
C ASP A 354 -2.60 20.67 -7.41
N SER A 355 -1.42 20.60 -8.09
CA SER A 355 -0.24 21.33 -7.74
C SER A 355 -0.20 21.73 -6.24
N ILE A 356 0.63 21.06 -5.48
CA ILE A 356 1.60 21.88 -4.76
C ILE A 356 2.08 22.80 -5.88
N VAL A 357 1.61 24.05 -5.90
CA VAL A 357 2.13 25.03 -6.84
C VAL A 357 3.57 25.15 -6.40
N TYR A 358 4.44 24.46 -7.15
CA TYR A 358 5.85 24.57 -6.91
C TYR A 358 6.19 26.06 -6.94
N ALA A 359 6.69 26.55 -5.83
CA ALA A 359 7.27 27.88 -5.75
C ALA A 359 8.77 27.68 -5.59
N PRO A 360 9.59 28.25 -6.46
CA PRO A 360 11.03 28.13 -6.35
C PRO A 360 11.52 28.56 -4.96
N ILE A 361 12.32 27.70 -4.31
CA ILE A 361 13.03 28.06 -3.07
C ILE A 361 14.03 29.18 -3.34
N ASP A 362 14.60 29.19 -4.56
CA ASP A 362 15.50 30.21 -5.09
C ASP A 362 15.05 30.55 -6.51
N GLN A 363 14.40 31.73 -6.66
CA GLN A 363 13.87 32.19 -7.96
C GLN A 363 14.99 32.42 -8.98
N ALA A 364 16.13 32.96 -8.55
CA ALA A 364 17.26 33.24 -9.45
C ALA A 364 17.89 31.95 -9.99
N LEU A 365 17.95 30.90 -9.14
CA LEU A 365 18.38 29.58 -9.56
C LEU A 365 17.39 28.96 -10.55
N TYR A 366 16.09 29.04 -10.24
CA TYR A 366 15.03 28.55 -11.11
C TYR A 366 15.12 29.18 -12.52
N ASP A 367 15.19 30.51 -12.58
CA ASP A 367 15.28 31.24 -13.85
C ASP A 367 16.56 30.84 -14.62
N THR A 368 17.66 30.66 -13.90
CA THR A 368 18.93 30.21 -14.50
C THR A 368 18.81 28.84 -15.14
N ILE A 369 18.22 27.86 -14.43
CA ILE A 369 18.07 26.50 -14.94
C ILE A 369 17.08 26.44 -16.09
N MET A 370 15.97 27.20 -16.03
CA MET A 370 15.01 27.30 -17.15
C MET A 370 15.68 27.85 -18.43
N VAL A 371 16.57 28.83 -18.31
CA VAL A 371 17.36 29.34 -19.44
C VAL A 371 18.30 28.23 -19.97
N LYS A 372 18.91 27.43 -19.10
CA LYS A 372 19.81 26.35 -19.51
C LYS A 372 19.09 25.16 -20.14
N ASP A 373 17.92 24.78 -19.63
CA ASP A 373 17.04 23.79 -20.26
C ASP A 373 16.66 24.24 -21.68
N LYS A 374 16.19 25.49 -21.81
CA LYS A 374 15.83 26.05 -23.10
C LYS A 374 17.02 26.09 -24.06
N GLU A 375 18.21 26.51 -23.61
CA GLU A 375 19.44 26.54 -24.41
C GLU A 375 19.79 25.15 -24.96
N PHE A 376 19.67 24.11 -24.13
CA PHE A 376 19.96 22.74 -24.54
C PHE A 376 18.92 22.22 -25.53
N PHE A 377 17.61 22.40 -25.23
CA PHE A 377 16.57 21.83 -26.07
C PHE A 377 16.25 22.64 -27.34
N ASP A 378 16.63 23.90 -27.41
CA ASP A 378 16.68 24.64 -28.67
C ASP A 378 17.74 24.02 -29.59
N ALA A 379 18.92 23.67 -29.06
CA ALA A 379 19.98 22.96 -29.80
C ALA A 379 19.54 21.53 -30.20
N TYR A 380 18.82 20.85 -29.31
CA TYR A 380 18.24 19.52 -29.60
C TYR A 380 17.22 19.60 -30.77
N ASN A 381 16.28 20.54 -30.70
CA ASN A 381 15.22 20.68 -31.68
C ASN A 381 15.73 21.18 -33.05
N SER A 382 16.86 21.90 -33.08
CA SER A 382 17.52 22.37 -34.32
C SER A 382 18.64 21.44 -34.81
N CYS A 383 18.92 20.36 -34.08
CA CYS A 383 20.02 19.42 -34.37
C CYS A 383 21.43 20.10 -34.34
N ASP A 384 21.64 21.04 -33.44
CA ASP A 384 22.97 21.60 -33.14
C ASP A 384 23.70 20.68 -32.16
N LEU A 385 24.34 19.65 -32.70
CA LEU A 385 25.03 18.60 -31.93
C LEU A 385 26.25 19.13 -31.19
N GLU A 386 26.95 20.12 -31.75
CA GLU A 386 28.11 20.75 -31.11
C GLU A 386 27.67 21.49 -29.84
N LYS A 387 26.60 22.26 -29.93
CA LYS A 387 26.02 22.97 -28.80
C LYS A 387 25.54 22.01 -27.72
N GLN A 388 24.81 20.95 -28.08
CA GLN A 388 24.38 19.93 -27.13
C GLN A 388 25.59 19.30 -26.39
N ALA A 389 26.60 18.85 -27.14
CA ALA A 389 27.82 18.27 -26.59
C ALA A 389 28.55 19.24 -25.65
N SER A 390 28.48 20.55 -25.91
CA SER A 390 29.08 21.58 -25.07
C SER A 390 28.37 21.71 -23.70
N ILE A 391 27.11 21.37 -23.59
CA ILE A 391 26.31 21.46 -22.35
C ILE A 391 26.41 20.21 -21.50
N TYR A 392 26.65 19.04 -22.06
CA TYR A 392 26.91 17.83 -21.31
C TYR A 392 28.22 17.91 -20.53
N ALA A 393 28.22 17.39 -19.30
CA ALA A 393 29.46 17.17 -18.54
C ALA A 393 30.33 16.11 -19.22
N ALA A 394 31.63 16.10 -18.93
CA ALA A 394 32.54 15.09 -19.48
C ALA A 394 32.20 13.67 -19.01
N ASN A 395 31.67 13.55 -17.80
CA ASN A 395 31.26 12.33 -17.11
C ASN A 395 29.73 12.19 -17.05
N ILE A 396 29.04 12.59 -18.12
CA ILE A 396 27.56 12.47 -18.19
C ILE A 396 27.09 11.03 -17.98
N GLU A 397 26.03 10.84 -17.21
CA GLU A 397 25.27 9.60 -17.10
C GLU A 397 23.86 9.84 -17.61
N PHE A 398 23.48 9.15 -18.68
CA PHE A 398 22.16 9.23 -19.28
C PHE A 398 21.41 7.92 -19.06
N PHE A 399 20.34 7.96 -18.27
CA PHE A 399 19.47 6.84 -17.96
C PHE A 399 18.21 6.96 -18.82
N HIS A 400 18.02 6.05 -19.74
CA HIS A 400 16.85 5.97 -20.58
C HIS A 400 16.06 4.70 -20.23
N ASP A 401 14.78 4.82 -19.91
CA ASP A 401 13.93 3.69 -19.47
C ASP A 401 13.93 2.50 -20.45
N LYS A 402 13.96 2.77 -21.76
CA LYS A 402 14.00 1.75 -22.82
C LYS A 402 15.42 1.43 -23.32
N GLY A 403 16.33 2.40 -23.21
CA GLY A 403 17.71 2.31 -23.76
C GLY A 403 18.78 1.93 -22.74
N GLY A 404 18.45 1.97 -21.44
CA GLY A 404 19.40 1.70 -20.36
C GLY A 404 20.35 2.87 -20.06
N LEU A 405 21.50 2.57 -19.47
CA LEU A 405 22.52 3.55 -19.08
C LEU A 405 23.55 3.77 -20.19
N ILE A 406 23.74 5.04 -20.56
CA ILE A 406 24.78 5.49 -21.47
C ILE A 406 25.69 6.46 -20.70
N THR A 407 27.00 6.20 -20.70
CA THR A 407 28.02 7.02 -20.01
C THR A 407 29.00 7.67 -20.97
N SER A 408 28.90 7.38 -22.27
CA SER A 408 29.71 7.99 -23.32
C SER A 408 28.97 9.19 -23.90
N LYS A 409 29.53 10.38 -23.75
CA LYS A 409 28.99 11.59 -24.38
C LYS A 409 28.87 11.45 -25.89
N GLN A 410 29.84 10.80 -26.53
CA GLN A 410 29.82 10.59 -27.98
C GLN A 410 28.66 9.70 -28.39
N ASP A 411 28.42 8.61 -27.67
CA ASP A 411 27.34 7.69 -27.99
C ASP A 411 25.95 8.36 -27.84
N ILE A 412 25.80 9.31 -26.88
CA ILE A 412 24.57 10.10 -26.74
C ILE A 412 24.39 11.00 -27.97
N ILE A 413 25.43 11.67 -28.41
CA ILE A 413 25.41 12.59 -29.58
C ILE A 413 25.14 11.80 -30.85
N ASP A 414 25.83 10.68 -31.08
CA ASP A 414 25.63 9.81 -32.26
C ASP A 414 24.19 9.25 -32.28
N GLY A 415 23.68 8.86 -31.11
CA GLY A 415 22.29 8.42 -30.96
C GLY A 415 21.27 9.52 -31.29
N THR A 416 21.56 10.76 -30.86
CA THR A 416 20.72 11.94 -31.18
C THR A 416 20.74 12.25 -32.66
N GLU A 417 21.92 12.26 -33.28
CA GLU A 417 22.06 12.46 -34.74
C GLU A 417 21.23 11.46 -35.54
N LYS A 418 21.39 10.19 -35.22
CA LYS A 418 20.77 9.07 -35.95
C LYS A 418 19.25 9.02 -35.77
N ASN A 419 18.75 9.20 -34.56
CA ASN A 419 17.38 8.85 -34.21
C ASN A 419 16.47 10.06 -33.98
N ILE A 420 17.01 11.24 -33.72
CA ILE A 420 16.27 12.43 -33.29
C ILE A 420 16.32 13.54 -34.32
N CYS A 421 17.52 13.82 -34.85
CA CYS A 421 17.76 14.94 -35.75
C CYS A 421 16.79 14.98 -36.93
N GLY A 422 16.06 16.08 -37.06
CA GLY A 422 15.06 16.30 -38.13
C GLY A 422 13.77 15.48 -38.00
N LYS A 423 13.68 14.58 -37.04
CA LYS A 423 12.54 13.69 -36.82
C LYS A 423 11.71 14.04 -35.59
N VAL A 424 12.35 14.33 -34.48
CA VAL A 424 11.69 14.49 -33.17
C VAL A 424 11.90 15.92 -32.65
N THR A 425 10.83 16.49 -32.10
CA THR A 425 10.85 17.80 -31.44
C THR A 425 10.36 17.65 -29.99
N ARG A 426 11.08 18.21 -29.03
CA ARG A 426 10.70 18.25 -27.61
C ARG A 426 9.95 19.55 -27.29
N VAL A 427 8.87 19.43 -26.53
CA VAL A 427 8.12 20.55 -25.95
C VAL A 427 8.06 20.41 -24.45
N LEU A 428 8.60 21.39 -23.72
CA LEU A 428 8.56 21.44 -22.26
C LEU A 428 7.15 21.79 -21.77
N LEU A 429 6.69 21.12 -20.73
CA LEU A 429 5.50 21.52 -20.00
C LEU A 429 5.93 22.44 -18.83
N GLU A 430 6.23 23.70 -19.12
CA GLU A 430 6.89 24.65 -18.19
C GLU A 430 6.27 24.70 -16.80
N LYS A 431 4.93 24.62 -16.71
CA LYS A 431 4.21 24.66 -15.41
C LYS A 431 4.45 23.43 -14.52
N THR A 432 5.12 22.41 -15.04
CA THR A 432 5.46 21.18 -14.31
C THR A 432 6.88 21.14 -13.83
N VAL A 433 7.68 22.18 -14.15
CA VAL A 433 9.10 22.18 -13.83
C VAL A 433 9.34 22.63 -12.39
N GLU A 434 10.12 21.83 -11.70
CA GLU A 434 10.60 22.06 -10.34
C GLU A 434 12.12 22.11 -10.36
N VAL A 435 12.73 23.09 -9.68
CA VAL A 435 14.17 23.21 -9.55
C VAL A 435 14.54 23.32 -8.08
N TYR A 436 15.44 22.45 -7.63
CA TYR A 436 15.89 22.41 -6.25
C TYR A 436 17.43 22.59 -6.18
N PRO A 437 17.95 23.43 -5.28
CA PRO A 437 19.40 23.58 -5.09
C PRO A 437 19.98 22.31 -4.47
N ILE A 438 21.17 21.92 -4.92
CA ILE A 438 22.01 20.88 -4.30
C ILE A 438 23.27 21.56 -3.78
N ASN A 439 23.42 21.56 -2.44
CA ASN A 439 24.55 22.23 -1.80
C ASN A 439 25.91 21.72 -2.32
N ASN A 440 26.83 22.64 -2.64
CA ASN A 440 28.17 22.34 -3.18
C ASN A 440 28.17 21.53 -4.48
N TYR A 441 27.05 21.51 -5.23
CA TYR A 441 26.97 20.77 -6.49
C TYR A 441 26.33 21.60 -7.60
N GLY A 442 25.13 22.13 -7.39
CA GLY A 442 24.36 22.85 -8.39
C GLY A 442 22.85 22.72 -8.17
N ALA A 443 22.13 22.04 -9.07
CA ALA A 443 20.68 21.91 -8.99
C ALA A 443 20.17 20.57 -9.54
N VAL A 444 18.99 20.16 -9.09
CA VAL A 444 18.17 19.16 -9.78
C VAL A 444 16.95 19.85 -10.38
N GLU A 445 16.67 19.52 -11.62
CA GLU A 445 15.48 19.89 -12.38
C GLU A 445 14.62 18.65 -12.58
N ILE A 446 13.30 18.77 -12.32
CA ILE A 446 12.32 17.70 -12.50
C ILE A 446 11.15 18.31 -13.27
N GLY A 447 10.62 17.60 -14.26
CA GLY A 447 9.47 18.11 -15.02
C GLY A 447 8.89 17.08 -15.97
N PHE A 448 7.94 17.56 -16.78
CA PHE A 448 7.36 16.78 -17.86
C PHE A 448 7.58 17.48 -19.19
N HIS A 449 7.75 16.68 -20.22
CA HIS A 449 7.87 17.14 -21.61
C HIS A 449 7.08 16.22 -22.54
N LYS A 450 6.84 16.67 -23.76
CA LYS A 450 6.26 15.89 -24.84
C LYS A 450 7.22 15.83 -26.01
N PHE A 451 7.22 14.70 -26.71
CA PHE A 451 7.96 14.52 -27.94
C PHE A 451 6.99 14.35 -29.11
N TYR A 452 7.26 15.03 -30.21
CA TYR A 452 6.49 14.95 -31.45
C TYR A 452 7.39 14.37 -32.55
N ASN A 453 7.01 13.22 -33.08
CA ASN A 453 7.73 12.58 -34.17
C ASN A 453 7.09 12.98 -35.52
N ARG A 454 7.85 13.61 -36.40
CA ARG A 454 7.37 14.03 -37.73
C ARG A 454 7.06 12.86 -38.65
N GLU A 455 7.66 11.69 -38.37
CA GLU A 455 7.39 10.46 -39.14
C GLU A 455 6.07 9.80 -38.69
N GLU A 456 5.51 10.21 -37.56
CA GLU A 456 4.26 9.71 -36.97
C GLU A 456 3.34 10.87 -36.54
N PRO A 457 2.86 11.70 -37.49
CA PRO A 457 2.17 12.96 -37.16
C PRO A 457 0.83 12.76 -36.45
N ASP A 458 0.20 11.61 -36.59
CA ASP A 458 -1.09 11.26 -35.99
C ASP A 458 -0.93 10.55 -34.61
N ALA A 459 0.31 10.27 -34.18
CA ALA A 459 0.56 9.64 -32.89
C ALA A 459 0.31 10.63 -31.73
N GLU A 460 -0.50 10.23 -30.76
CA GLU A 460 -0.74 11.03 -29.56
C GLU A 460 0.54 11.11 -28.71
N SER A 461 1.06 12.33 -28.50
CA SER A 461 2.22 12.53 -27.63
C SER A 461 1.81 12.55 -26.16
N VAL A 462 2.23 11.54 -25.41
CA VAL A 462 1.98 11.42 -23.95
C VAL A 462 3.07 12.19 -23.19
N PRO A 463 2.73 12.96 -22.12
CA PRO A 463 3.73 13.58 -21.26
C PRO A 463 4.66 12.56 -20.63
N SER A 464 5.95 12.75 -20.73
CA SER A 464 7.01 11.92 -20.16
C SER A 464 7.75 12.69 -19.07
N LYS A 465 8.09 12.02 -17.98
CA LYS A 465 8.81 12.62 -16.86
C LYS A 465 10.30 12.60 -17.10
N PHE A 466 10.98 13.69 -16.72
CA PHE A 466 12.44 13.75 -16.75
C PHE A 466 13.02 14.29 -15.44
N ILE A 467 14.29 13.94 -15.19
CA ILE A 467 15.10 14.51 -14.11
C ILE A 467 16.46 14.83 -14.70
N ILE A 468 16.95 16.07 -14.47
CA ILE A 468 18.26 16.53 -14.89
C ILE A 468 19.03 17.00 -13.66
N MET A 469 20.25 16.50 -13.47
CA MET A 469 21.20 17.06 -12.49
C MET A 469 22.14 18.02 -13.18
N TRP A 470 22.03 19.28 -12.83
CA TRP A 470 22.89 20.36 -13.29
C TRP A 470 24.06 20.55 -12.32
N HIS A 471 25.28 20.35 -12.81
CA HIS A 471 26.49 20.62 -12.07
C HIS A 471 26.98 22.05 -12.38
N HIS A 472 27.20 22.84 -11.32
CA HIS A 472 27.74 24.18 -11.42
C HIS A 472 29.21 24.21 -11.00
N ASP A 473 30.11 24.45 -11.96
CA ASP A 473 31.53 24.52 -11.71
C ASP A 473 32.12 25.77 -12.38
N HIS A 474 32.84 26.59 -11.61
CA HIS A 474 33.51 27.81 -12.07
C HIS A 474 32.62 28.71 -12.98
N GLY A 475 31.35 28.92 -12.58
CA GLY A 475 30.40 29.77 -13.30
C GLY A 475 29.75 29.08 -14.52
N THR A 476 30.00 27.81 -14.76
CA THR A 476 29.48 27.06 -15.88
C THR A 476 28.52 25.98 -15.41
N TRP A 477 27.34 25.90 -16.06
CA TRP A 477 26.35 24.85 -15.81
C TRP A 477 26.47 23.74 -16.84
N LYS A 478 26.55 22.48 -16.38
CA LYS A 478 26.63 21.28 -17.20
C LYS A 478 25.61 20.23 -16.76
N MET A 479 24.98 19.55 -17.71
CA MET A 479 24.18 18.36 -17.43
C MET A 479 25.11 17.20 -17.06
N SER A 480 25.04 16.73 -15.82
CA SER A 480 25.87 15.64 -15.30
C SER A 480 25.14 14.31 -15.23
N LYS A 481 23.82 14.33 -14.99
CA LYS A 481 22.95 13.15 -15.04
C LYS A 481 21.63 13.55 -15.68
N VAL A 482 21.09 12.65 -16.49
CA VAL A 482 19.77 12.77 -17.11
C VAL A 482 19.02 11.46 -16.91
N VAL A 483 17.78 11.51 -16.45
CA VAL A 483 16.85 10.39 -16.42
C VAL A 483 15.68 10.76 -17.32
N SER A 484 15.41 9.96 -18.35
CA SER A 484 14.33 10.14 -19.29
C SER A 484 13.39 8.93 -19.24
N LEU A 485 12.12 9.17 -18.89
CA LEU A 485 11.09 8.13 -18.69
C LEU A 485 9.98 8.34 -19.73
N HIS A 486 9.70 7.32 -20.57
CA HIS A 486 8.76 7.43 -21.71
C HIS A 486 7.58 6.46 -21.59
#